data_abc8a7b8c5bdb4a7b256e6fb27b6fc75
#
_entry.id   abc8a7b8c5bdb4a7b256e6fb27b6fc75
#
_cell.length_a   1.000
_cell.length_b   1.000
_cell.length_c   1.000
_cell.angle_alpha   90.00
_cell.angle_beta   90.00
_cell.angle_gamma   90.00
#
_symmetry.space_group_name_H-M   'P 1'
#
loop_
_entity.id
_entity.type
_entity.pdbx_description
1 polymer ?
#
loop_
_entity_poly.entity_id
_entity_poly.type
_entity_poly.pdbx_seq_one_letter_code
_entity_poly.pdbx_strand_id
1 'polypeptide(L)' 'MSDCLHCDINELIRERIEGQESVDLADMVARVAESLAELIMLGPKDQWAALMAEAVRHLGQTMIEDIEGIETSTAH' A
#
# COMPACT_ATOMS: atom_id res chain seq x y z
N MET A 1 16.11 -0.89 12.26
CA MET A 1 14.94 -1.38 11.51
C MET A 1 13.77 -1.55 12.47
N SER A 2 12.62 -1.00 12.15
CA SER A 2 11.46 -1.10 13.03
C SER A 2 10.78 -2.47 12.87
N ASP A 3 9.96 -2.84 13.85
CA ASP A 3 9.19 -4.09 13.77
C ASP A 3 7.95 -3.95 12.90
N CYS A 4 7.71 -2.77 12.33
CA CYS A 4 6.55 -2.48 11.52
C CYS A 4 6.91 -2.46 10.04
N LEU A 5 6.58 -3.52 9.32
CA LEU A 5 6.83 -3.60 7.88
C LEU A 5 6.14 -2.45 7.14
N HIS A 6 4.91 -2.17 7.48
CA HIS A 6 4.13 -1.09 6.90
C HIS A 6 4.83 0.27 7.10
N CYS A 7 5.38 0.50 8.27
CA CYS A 7 6.09 1.74 8.56
C CYS A 7 7.38 1.85 7.74
N ASP A 8 8.10 0.75 7.60
CA ASP A 8 9.33 0.73 6.82
C ASP A 8 9.07 0.99 5.35
N ILE A 9 8.00 0.41 4.81
CA ILE A 9 7.62 0.63 3.42
C ILE A 9 7.23 2.08 3.20
N ASN A 10 6.45 2.65 4.10
CA ASN A 10 6.03 4.05 3.99
C ASN A 10 7.21 5.00 4.05
N GLU A 11 8.20 4.70 4.89
CA GLU A 11 9.40 5.53 4.97
C GLU A 11 10.20 5.47 3.68
N LEU A 12 10.33 4.29 3.09
CA LEU A 12 11.01 4.12 1.81
C LEU A 12 10.31 4.91 0.70
N ILE A 13 8.98 4.85 0.66
CA ILE A 13 8.19 5.59 -0.30
C ILE A 13 8.41 7.10 -0.13
N ARG A 14 8.36 7.57 1.11
CA ARG A 14 8.55 8.99 1.40
C ARG A 14 9.94 9.47 0.94
N GLU A 15 10.99 8.69 1.22
CA GLU A 15 12.34 9.02 0.78
C GLU A 15 12.42 9.14 -0.74
N ARG A 16 11.73 8.25 -1.44
CA ARG A 16 11.71 8.27 -2.90
C ARG A 16 11.01 9.53 -3.42
N ILE A 17 9.93 9.94 -2.78
CA ILE A 17 9.17 11.12 -3.16
C ILE A 17 9.98 12.39 -2.90
N GLU A 18 10.64 12.49 -1.76
CA GLU A 18 11.41 13.67 -1.38
C GLU A 18 12.57 13.95 -2.33
N GLY A 19 13.06 12.92 -3.02
CA GLY A 19 14.15 13.09 -3.97
C GLY A 19 13.74 13.58 -5.34
N GLN A 20 12.46 13.88 -5.58
CA GLN A 20 11.95 14.21 -6.90
C GLN A 20 11.22 15.54 -6.90
N GLU A 21 11.38 16.30 -7.99
CA GLU A 21 10.66 17.57 -8.17
C GLU A 21 9.18 17.34 -8.45
N SER A 22 8.86 16.25 -9.11
CA SER A 22 7.48 15.86 -9.36
C SER A 22 7.34 14.35 -9.20
N VAL A 23 6.16 13.91 -8.82
CA VAL A 23 5.91 12.49 -8.54
C VAL A 23 4.73 12.02 -9.37
N ASP A 24 4.96 10.95 -10.13
CA ASP A 24 3.88 10.26 -10.84
C ASP A 24 3.32 9.20 -9.89
N LEU A 25 2.23 9.54 -9.20
CA LEU A 25 1.63 8.63 -8.24
C LEU A 25 1.10 7.36 -8.90
N ALA A 26 0.59 7.46 -10.12
CA ALA A 26 0.10 6.28 -10.83
C ALA A 26 1.24 5.29 -11.07
N ASP A 27 2.42 5.79 -11.46
CA ASP A 27 3.58 4.94 -11.66
C ASP A 27 4.04 4.32 -10.33
N MET A 28 4.09 5.11 -9.28
CA MET A 28 4.49 4.59 -7.97
C MET A 28 3.54 3.51 -7.47
N VAL A 29 2.24 3.72 -7.61
CA VAL A 29 1.24 2.73 -7.24
C VAL A 29 1.46 1.44 -8.02
N ALA A 30 1.74 1.56 -9.33
CA ALA A 30 2.01 0.39 -10.16
C ALA A 30 3.25 -0.37 -9.68
N ARG A 31 4.32 0.35 -9.32
CA ARG A 31 5.54 -0.30 -8.85
C ARG A 31 5.32 -1.02 -7.51
N VAL A 32 4.61 -0.40 -6.60
CA VAL A 32 4.30 -1.04 -5.31
C VAL A 32 3.40 -2.26 -5.53
N ALA A 33 2.45 -2.17 -6.45
CA ALA A 33 1.56 -3.29 -6.76
C ALA A 33 2.35 -4.46 -7.35
N GLU A 34 3.37 -4.18 -8.18
CA GLU A 34 4.24 -5.23 -8.72
C GLU A 34 4.97 -5.96 -7.59
N SER A 35 5.47 -5.23 -6.60
CA SER A 35 6.12 -5.84 -5.45
C SER A 35 5.16 -6.69 -4.65
N LEU A 36 3.93 -6.23 -4.49
CA LEU A 36 2.90 -6.99 -3.80
C LEU A 36 2.57 -8.28 -4.56
N ALA A 37 2.47 -8.21 -5.89
CA ALA A 37 2.23 -9.39 -6.71
C ALA A 37 3.35 -10.42 -6.52
N GLU A 38 4.60 -9.98 -6.53
CA GLU A 38 5.73 -10.86 -6.31
C GLU A 38 5.69 -11.51 -4.93
N LEU A 39 5.27 -10.75 -3.92
CA LEU A 39 5.12 -11.28 -2.58
C LEU A 39 4.05 -12.38 -2.54
N ILE A 40 2.93 -12.15 -3.19
CA ILE A 40 1.85 -13.15 -3.29
C ILE A 40 2.36 -14.42 -3.96
N MET A 41 3.17 -14.25 -5.00
CA MET A 41 3.69 -15.38 -5.76
C MET A 41 4.73 -16.22 -5.01
N LEU A 42 5.17 -15.76 -3.84
CA LEU A 42 6.00 -16.57 -2.96
C LEU A 42 5.20 -17.71 -2.33
N GLY A 43 3.89 -17.57 -2.26
CA GLY A 43 3.03 -18.60 -1.73
C GLY A 43 2.69 -19.67 -2.77
N PRO A 44 2.03 -20.76 -2.34
CA PRO A 44 1.60 -21.80 -3.27
C PRO A 44 0.65 -21.25 -4.33
N LYS A 45 0.77 -21.74 -5.54
CA LYS A 45 0.00 -21.26 -6.68
C LYS A 45 -1.51 -21.35 -6.44
N ASP A 46 -1.97 -22.37 -5.75
CA ASP A 46 -3.38 -22.57 -5.47
C ASP A 46 -3.94 -21.55 -4.45
N GLN A 47 -3.07 -20.75 -3.82
CA GLN A 47 -3.47 -19.73 -2.87
C GLN A 47 -3.38 -18.31 -3.45
N TRP A 48 -2.86 -18.18 -4.65
CA TRP A 48 -2.62 -16.84 -5.21
C TRP A 48 -3.90 -16.00 -5.31
N ALA A 49 -5.00 -16.61 -5.77
CA ALA A 49 -6.25 -15.88 -5.91
C ALA A 49 -6.79 -15.42 -4.54
N ALA A 50 -6.69 -16.27 -3.54
CA ALA A 50 -7.13 -15.94 -2.18
C ALA A 50 -6.27 -14.82 -1.58
N LEU A 51 -4.96 -14.89 -1.80
CA LEU A 51 -4.04 -13.85 -1.29
C LEU A 51 -4.28 -12.52 -1.99
N MET A 52 -4.55 -12.54 -3.28
CA MET A 52 -4.89 -11.33 -4.02
C MET A 52 -6.19 -10.72 -3.50
N ALA A 53 -7.21 -11.54 -3.27
CA ALA A 53 -8.47 -11.07 -2.72
C ALA A 53 -8.27 -10.44 -1.34
N GLU A 54 -7.42 -11.05 -0.52
CA GLU A 54 -7.09 -10.51 0.80
C GLU A 54 -6.40 -9.15 0.70
N ALA A 55 -5.48 -9.00 -0.26
CA ALA A 55 -4.78 -7.74 -0.48
C ALA A 55 -5.77 -6.63 -0.89
N VAL A 56 -6.69 -6.94 -1.80
CA VAL A 56 -7.70 -5.98 -2.25
C VAL A 56 -8.62 -5.58 -1.10
N ARG A 57 -9.00 -6.55 -0.27
CA ARG A 57 -9.86 -6.28 0.88
C ARG A 57 -9.18 -5.33 1.88
N HIS A 58 -7.91 -5.61 2.18
CA HIS A 58 -7.14 -4.74 3.08
C HIS A 58 -6.96 -3.35 2.52
N LEU A 59 -6.67 -3.26 1.23
CA LEU A 59 -6.49 -1.98 0.57
C LEU A 59 -7.76 -1.14 0.68
N GLY A 60 -8.91 -1.74 0.35
CA GLY A 60 -10.19 -1.05 0.43
C GLY A 60 -10.53 -0.62 1.85
N GLN A 61 -10.31 -1.52 2.81
CA GLN A 61 -10.61 -1.23 4.21
C GLN A 61 -9.75 -0.09 4.75
N THR A 62 -8.45 -0.12 4.44
CA THR A 62 -7.53 0.93 4.87
C THR A 62 -7.93 2.29 4.31
N MET A 63 -8.28 2.33 3.02
CA MET A 63 -8.71 3.58 2.41
C MET A 63 -9.99 4.11 3.03
N ILE A 64 -10.95 3.22 3.31
CA ILE A 64 -12.21 3.64 3.94
C ILE A 64 -11.94 4.21 5.34
N GLU A 65 -11.10 3.55 6.12
CA GLU A 65 -10.76 4.02 7.46
C GLU A 65 -10.09 5.38 7.43
N ASP A 66 -9.16 5.58 6.49
CA ASP A 66 -8.47 6.86 6.35
C ASP A 66 -9.43 7.97 5.91
N ILE A 67 -10.34 7.67 4.98
CA ILE A 67 -11.33 8.64 4.50
C ILE A 67 -12.28 9.02 5.64
N GLU A 68 -12.75 8.04 6.40
CA GLU A 68 -13.64 8.31 7.54
C GLU A 68 -12.93 9.16 8.60
N GLY A 69 -11.65 8.90 8.83
CA GLY A 69 -10.86 9.71 9.74
C GLY A 69 -10.75 11.16 9.28
N ILE A 70 -10.53 11.38 7.99
CA ILE A 70 -10.45 12.72 7.41
C ILE A 70 -11.80 13.43 7.53
N GLU A 71 -12.89 12.75 7.20
CA GLU A 71 -14.23 13.32 7.30
C GLU A 71 -14.58 13.70 8.73
N THR A 72 -14.21 12.84 9.68
CA THR A 72 -14.40 13.13 11.09
C THR A 72 -13.63 14.37 11.51
N SER A 73 -12.42 14.51 11.02
CA SER A 73 -11.58 15.67 11.32
C SER A 73 -12.12 16.96 10.76
N THR A 74 -12.83 16.91 9.63
CA THR A 74 -13.35 18.10 8.95
C THR A 74 -14.80 18.41 9.28
N ALA A 75 -15.46 17.56 10.04
CA ALA A 75 -16.88 17.68 10.34
C ALA A 75 -17.17 18.67 11.47
N HIS A 76 -16.31 19.64 11.64
CA HIS A 76 -16.45 20.66 12.68
C HIS A 76 -17.03 21.95 12.13
#